data_18164fc1e46cb37a9d7bd0a5890a5170
#
_entry.id   18164fc1e46cb37a9d7bd0a5890a5170
#
_cell.length_a   1.000
_cell.length_b   1.000
_cell.length_c   1.000
_cell.angle_alpha   90.00
_cell.angle_beta   90.00
_cell.angle_gamma   90.00
#
_symmetry.space_group_name_H-M   'P 1'
#
loop_
_entity.id
_entity.type
_entity.pdbx_description
1 polymer ?
#
loop_
_entity_poly.entity_id
_entity_poly.type
_entity_poly.pdbx_seq_one_letter_code
_entity_poly.pdbx_strand_id
1 'polypeptide(L)'
;MNKGNSFFIKVDIFPSSTINAGIITGTKSRPSFKIPPLTTIIGALSYPLAKIKGYSESGVAYMPALLASIIKGVYITISGSLIPYSSISKMWFYREEEKIVKSDVYAYQRIYFGGFLRPNPPITLIYIFDPIKSEEKLGNKWMEEIVISAWSISRLGDKESIVSISNIEEGFADEIYTKEITTNFLIPLLENLRIEPIDGGDVEIFTFYDWRYVRGPKLIGLPLVNVALVYDHMEFTTKKARVYREEKEFLAYKVKISNNEEYLIGW
;
A
#
# COMPACT_ATOMS: atom_id res chain seq x y z
N MET A 1 -1.80 -17.85 23.38
CA MET A 1 -1.38 -16.67 22.59
C MET A 1 -1.21 -15.50 23.53
N ASN A 2 -0.04 -14.88 23.55
CA ASN A 2 0.17 -13.66 24.34
C ASN A 2 -0.75 -12.56 23.84
N LYS A 3 -1.57 -12.00 24.73
CA LYS A 3 -2.61 -10.98 24.45
C LYS A 3 -2.05 -9.59 24.08
N GLY A 4 -0.94 -9.50 23.37
CA GLY A 4 -0.31 -8.22 23.04
C GLY A 4 0.39 -8.14 21.67
N ASN A 5 0.52 -9.24 20.97
CA ASN A 5 1.30 -9.23 19.72
C ASN A 5 0.38 -9.19 18.52
N SER A 6 0.59 -8.23 17.63
CA SER A 6 -0.07 -8.16 16.34
C SER A 6 0.59 -9.11 15.35
N PHE A 7 -0.17 -9.70 14.42
CA PHE A 7 0.40 -10.52 13.36
C PHE A 7 0.82 -9.63 12.19
N PHE A 8 1.97 -9.90 11.59
CA PHE A 8 2.40 -9.16 10.40
C PHE A 8 2.70 -10.09 9.23
N ILE A 9 2.53 -9.52 8.03
CA ILE A 9 3.04 -10.08 6.79
C ILE A 9 3.83 -9.01 6.09
N LYS A 10 5.06 -9.35 5.69
CA LYS A 10 5.89 -8.60 4.74
C LYS A 10 5.75 -9.26 3.38
N VAL A 11 5.59 -8.47 2.33
CA VAL A 11 5.44 -8.91 0.94
C VAL A 11 6.41 -8.16 0.06
N ASP A 12 7.32 -8.87 -0.57
CA ASP A 12 8.29 -8.31 -1.51
C ASP A 12 7.78 -8.43 -2.94
N ILE A 13 7.68 -7.31 -3.64
CA ILE A 13 6.97 -7.18 -4.90
C ILE A 13 7.91 -6.70 -6.01
N PHE A 14 7.86 -7.40 -7.15
CA PHE A 14 8.45 -6.96 -8.41
C PHE A 14 7.36 -6.56 -9.40
N PRO A 15 7.29 -5.31 -9.81
CA PRO A 15 6.40 -4.89 -10.89
C PRO A 15 6.85 -5.48 -12.22
N SER A 16 5.95 -6.21 -12.89
CA SER A 16 6.17 -6.73 -14.25
C SER A 16 5.76 -5.72 -15.32
N SER A 17 5.06 -4.67 -14.92
CA SER A 17 4.60 -3.57 -15.78
C SER A 17 4.65 -2.24 -15.01
N THR A 18 4.26 -1.16 -15.66
CA THR A 18 4.07 0.14 -14.98
C THR A 18 2.93 0.04 -13.99
N ILE A 19 3.10 0.67 -12.82
CA ILE A 19 2.02 0.79 -11.83
C ILE A 19 1.22 2.06 -12.12
N ASN A 20 -0.10 1.92 -12.14
CA ASN A 20 -1.02 3.02 -12.26
C ASN A 20 -2.06 2.94 -11.15
N ALA A 21 -1.97 3.87 -10.23
CA ALA A 21 -2.99 4.12 -9.21
C ALA A 21 -3.55 5.53 -9.48
N GLY A 22 -4.51 5.62 -10.41
CA GLY A 22 -5.00 6.88 -10.93
C GLY A 22 -5.68 7.74 -9.87
N ILE A 23 -5.34 9.02 -9.86
CA ILE A 23 -6.07 10.03 -9.11
C ILE A 23 -7.38 10.29 -9.87
N ILE A 24 -8.51 10.24 -9.17
CA ILE A 24 -9.82 10.50 -9.77
C ILE A 24 -9.97 12.01 -9.95
N THR A 25 -9.37 12.54 -11.02
CA THR A 25 -9.48 13.95 -11.40
C THR A 25 -9.73 14.03 -12.89
N GLY A 26 -10.83 14.69 -13.28
CA GLY A 26 -11.12 14.97 -14.68
C GLY A 26 -11.41 13.74 -15.56
N THR A 27 -11.83 13.98 -16.80
CA THR A 27 -12.29 12.92 -17.72
C THR A 27 -11.23 12.43 -18.70
N LYS A 28 -10.23 13.23 -19.02
CA LYS A 28 -9.28 12.97 -20.14
C LYS A 28 -7.81 12.87 -19.74
N SER A 29 -7.46 13.28 -18.54
CA SER A 29 -6.11 13.15 -17.99
C SER A 29 -6.19 12.50 -16.62
N ARG A 30 -5.50 11.39 -16.43
CA ARG A 30 -5.48 10.66 -15.16
C ARG A 30 -4.04 10.57 -14.67
N PRO A 31 -3.59 11.53 -13.85
CA PRO A 31 -2.31 11.40 -13.16
C PRO A 31 -2.35 10.20 -12.22
N SER A 32 -1.23 9.54 -12.06
CA SER A 32 -1.04 8.48 -11.08
C SER A 32 -0.43 9.06 -9.81
N PHE A 33 -0.79 8.49 -8.67
CA PHE A 33 -0.02 8.69 -7.44
C PHE A 33 1.41 8.19 -7.65
N LYS A 34 2.41 8.86 -7.09
CA LYS A 34 3.82 8.42 -7.13
C LYS A 34 4.01 7.08 -6.43
N ILE A 35 3.28 6.85 -5.34
CA ILE A 35 3.27 5.58 -4.62
C ILE A 35 1.85 5.03 -4.59
N PRO A 36 1.67 3.70 -4.57
CA PRO A 36 0.33 3.11 -4.46
C PRO A 36 -0.39 3.59 -3.20
N PRO A 37 -1.62 4.15 -3.31
CA PRO A 37 -2.41 4.52 -2.14
C PRO A 37 -2.67 3.33 -1.22
N LEU A 38 -2.85 3.59 0.07
CA LEU A 38 -3.10 2.55 1.06
C LEU A 38 -4.34 1.70 0.75
N THR A 39 -5.38 2.33 0.19
CA THR A 39 -6.58 1.61 -0.30
C THR A 39 -6.27 0.66 -1.45
N THR A 40 -5.34 1.02 -2.32
CA THR A 40 -4.86 0.15 -3.42
C THR A 40 -4.07 -1.04 -2.86
N ILE A 41 -3.23 -0.80 -1.86
CA ILE A 41 -2.44 -1.85 -1.19
C ILE A 41 -3.38 -2.86 -0.51
N ILE A 42 -4.40 -2.39 0.21
CA ILE A 42 -5.43 -3.26 0.81
C ILE A 42 -6.22 -4.00 -0.27
N GLY A 43 -6.56 -3.32 -1.36
CA GLY A 43 -7.24 -3.91 -2.51
C GLY A 43 -6.46 -5.07 -3.15
N ALA A 44 -5.14 -4.95 -3.22
CA ALA A 44 -4.26 -5.98 -3.77
C ALA A 44 -4.35 -7.30 -2.99
N LEU A 45 -4.43 -7.23 -1.65
CA LEU A 45 -4.62 -8.40 -0.78
C LEU A 45 -6.09 -8.86 -0.75
N SER A 46 -7.04 -7.94 -0.88
CA SER A 46 -8.47 -8.24 -0.80
C SER A 46 -8.96 -9.15 -1.91
N TYR A 47 -8.47 -8.95 -3.13
CA TYR A 47 -8.94 -9.70 -4.30
C TYR A 47 -8.67 -11.20 -4.18
N PRO A 48 -7.43 -11.67 -3.95
CA PRO A 48 -7.17 -13.09 -3.78
C PRO A 48 -7.85 -13.67 -2.54
N LEU A 49 -7.93 -12.93 -1.42
CA LEU A 49 -8.62 -13.39 -0.22
C LEU A 49 -10.13 -13.61 -0.48
N ALA A 50 -10.77 -12.72 -1.23
CA ALA A 50 -12.17 -12.90 -1.63
C ALA A 50 -12.36 -14.17 -2.45
N LYS A 51 -11.43 -14.50 -3.34
CA LYS A 51 -11.47 -15.75 -4.13
C LYS A 51 -11.34 -16.99 -3.25
N ILE A 52 -10.40 -16.99 -2.30
CA ILE A 52 -10.20 -18.09 -1.35
C ILE A 52 -11.45 -18.32 -0.49
N LYS A 53 -12.08 -17.23 -0.04
CA LYS A 53 -13.32 -17.28 0.77
C LYS A 53 -14.57 -17.55 -0.04
N GLY A 54 -14.51 -17.59 -1.36
CA GLY A 54 -15.69 -17.72 -2.22
C GLY A 54 -16.65 -16.52 -2.17
N TYR A 55 -16.14 -15.34 -1.78
CA TYR A 55 -16.95 -14.12 -1.74
C TYR A 55 -17.05 -13.48 -3.12
N SER A 56 -18.24 -13.03 -3.46
CA SER A 56 -18.47 -12.26 -4.69
C SER A 56 -18.09 -10.79 -4.46
N GLU A 57 -17.51 -10.14 -5.45
CA GLU A 57 -17.19 -8.70 -5.42
C GLU A 57 -18.44 -7.81 -5.28
N SER A 58 -19.60 -8.32 -5.65
CA SER A 58 -20.91 -7.63 -5.60
C SER A 58 -21.77 -8.03 -4.39
N GLY A 59 -21.26 -8.90 -3.50
CA GLY A 59 -22.00 -9.43 -2.37
C GLY A 59 -22.05 -8.51 -1.15
N VAL A 60 -22.80 -8.95 -0.14
CA VAL A 60 -22.96 -8.26 1.15
C VAL A 60 -21.61 -8.09 1.91
N ALA A 61 -20.63 -8.97 1.63
CA ALA A 61 -19.30 -8.91 2.22
C ALA A 61 -18.30 -8.26 1.24
N TYR A 62 -18.13 -6.95 1.36
CA TYR A 62 -17.08 -6.23 0.64
C TYR A 62 -15.74 -6.46 1.31
N MET A 63 -14.89 -7.32 0.72
CA MET A 63 -13.63 -7.77 1.31
C MET A 63 -12.66 -6.63 1.71
N PRO A 64 -12.49 -5.54 0.94
CA PRO A 64 -11.67 -4.42 1.39
C PRO A 64 -12.15 -3.79 2.69
N ALA A 65 -13.46 -3.69 2.92
CA ALA A 65 -14.01 -3.18 4.17
C ALA A 65 -13.78 -4.16 5.35
N LEU A 66 -13.85 -5.45 5.08
CA LEU A 66 -13.53 -6.46 6.07
C LEU A 66 -12.06 -6.37 6.46
N LEU A 67 -11.14 -6.33 5.48
CA LEU A 67 -9.72 -6.16 5.75
C LEU A 67 -9.42 -4.85 6.48
N ALA A 68 -10.02 -3.73 6.07
CA ALA A 68 -9.89 -2.45 6.74
C ALA A 68 -10.29 -2.50 8.23
N SER A 69 -11.15 -3.43 8.62
CA SER A 69 -11.59 -3.59 10.01
C SER A 69 -10.69 -4.45 10.90
N ILE A 70 -9.83 -5.26 10.31
CA ILE A 70 -8.91 -6.19 11.01
C ILE A 70 -7.44 -5.77 10.89
N ILE A 71 -7.10 -4.94 9.91
CA ILE A 71 -5.76 -4.38 9.74
C ILE A 71 -5.57 -3.23 10.73
N LYS A 72 -4.44 -3.23 11.44
CA LYS A 72 -3.98 -2.16 12.33
C LYS A 72 -3.05 -1.18 11.63
N GLY A 73 -2.33 -1.61 10.59
CA GLY A 73 -1.41 -0.77 9.85
C GLY A 73 -1.05 -1.35 8.49
N VAL A 74 -0.79 -0.46 7.54
CA VAL A 74 -0.31 -0.77 6.19
C VAL A 74 0.85 0.14 5.87
N TYR A 75 1.94 -0.44 5.40
CA TYR A 75 3.19 0.28 5.17
C TYR A 75 3.78 -0.12 3.83
N ILE A 76 4.52 0.80 3.24
CA ILE A 76 5.27 0.60 2.01
C ILE A 76 6.65 1.22 2.15
N THR A 77 7.65 0.57 1.60
CA THR A 77 8.96 1.14 1.33
C THR A 77 9.37 0.83 -0.10
N ILE A 78 10.21 1.66 -0.69
CA ILE A 78 10.58 1.59 -2.09
C ILE A 78 12.10 1.61 -2.18
N SER A 79 12.68 0.49 -2.56
CA SER A 79 14.12 0.31 -2.77
C SER A 79 14.54 0.38 -4.24
N GLY A 80 13.58 0.34 -5.16
CA GLY A 80 13.79 0.54 -6.59
C GLY A 80 13.45 1.96 -7.03
N SER A 81 14.01 2.40 -8.15
CA SER A 81 13.77 3.73 -8.68
C SER A 81 12.33 3.90 -9.16
N LEU A 82 11.68 4.98 -8.74
CA LEU A 82 10.35 5.38 -9.17
C LEU A 82 10.46 6.37 -10.34
N ILE A 83 10.16 5.93 -11.54
CA ILE A 83 10.24 6.78 -12.74
C ILE A 83 8.84 7.12 -13.21
N PRO A 84 8.39 8.39 -13.13
CA PRO A 84 7.09 8.77 -13.67
C PRO A 84 7.11 8.67 -15.20
N TYR A 85 6.10 8.03 -15.74
CA TYR A 85 5.93 7.83 -17.18
C TYR A 85 4.57 8.34 -17.64
N SER A 86 4.57 9.24 -18.61
CA SER A 86 3.35 9.76 -19.23
C SER A 86 3.12 9.10 -20.57
N SER A 87 1.92 8.58 -20.79
CA SER A 87 1.50 7.98 -22.05
C SER A 87 0.25 8.68 -22.57
N ILE A 88 0.21 8.94 -23.87
CA ILE A 88 -0.96 9.47 -24.55
C ILE A 88 -1.50 8.38 -25.47
N SER A 89 -2.74 7.97 -25.23
CA SER A 89 -3.44 7.02 -26.09
C SER A 89 -4.57 7.71 -26.85
N LYS A 90 -4.62 7.50 -28.15
CA LYS A 90 -5.74 7.89 -29.00
C LYS A 90 -6.61 6.65 -29.22
N MET A 91 -7.82 6.67 -28.71
CA MET A 91 -8.78 5.58 -28.92
C MET A 91 -9.81 5.99 -29.97
N TRP A 92 -10.11 5.06 -30.85
CA TRP A 92 -11.16 5.17 -31.84
C TRP A 92 -12.30 4.26 -31.40
N PHE A 93 -13.52 4.78 -31.41
CA PHE A 93 -14.70 4.00 -31.10
C PHE A 93 -15.85 4.36 -32.03
N TYR A 94 -16.66 3.36 -32.37
CA TYR A 94 -17.86 3.52 -33.14
C TYR A 94 -19.03 3.77 -32.21
N ARG A 95 -19.76 4.86 -32.45
CA ARG A 95 -21.03 5.13 -31.78
C ARG A 95 -22.17 4.67 -32.68
N GLU A 96 -22.82 3.59 -32.29
CA GLU A 96 -23.90 2.98 -33.06
C GLU A 96 -25.10 3.91 -33.21
N GLU A 97 -25.46 4.63 -32.16
CA GLU A 97 -26.56 5.61 -32.17
C GLU A 97 -26.37 6.74 -33.16
N GLU A 98 -25.14 7.21 -33.32
CA GLU A 98 -24.78 8.32 -34.21
C GLU A 98 -24.23 7.83 -35.54
N LYS A 99 -23.99 6.54 -35.71
CA LYS A 99 -23.35 5.91 -36.89
C LYS A 99 -22.03 6.57 -37.32
N ILE A 100 -21.27 7.07 -36.38
CA ILE A 100 -20.01 7.76 -36.64
C ILE A 100 -18.86 7.15 -35.84
N VAL A 101 -17.65 7.27 -36.40
CA VAL A 101 -16.40 6.95 -35.71
C VAL A 101 -15.92 8.20 -35.01
N LYS A 102 -15.81 8.13 -33.70
CA LYS A 102 -15.21 9.18 -32.87
C LYS A 102 -13.85 8.76 -32.37
N SER A 103 -12.97 9.72 -32.19
CA SER A 103 -11.69 9.49 -31.51
C SER A 103 -11.61 10.34 -30.26
N ASP A 104 -11.03 9.78 -29.22
CA ASP A 104 -10.72 10.53 -28.02
C ASP A 104 -9.25 10.32 -27.63
N VAL A 105 -8.66 11.33 -27.00
CA VAL A 105 -7.27 11.31 -26.58
C VAL A 105 -7.26 11.25 -25.05
N TYR A 106 -6.60 10.22 -24.53
CA TYR A 106 -6.44 10.03 -23.10
C TYR A 106 -4.96 10.15 -22.73
N ALA A 107 -4.66 11.00 -21.77
CA ALA A 107 -3.34 11.07 -21.17
C ALA A 107 -3.33 10.28 -19.86
N TYR A 108 -2.37 9.37 -19.74
CA TYR A 108 -2.15 8.59 -18.53
C TYR A 108 -0.78 8.91 -17.98
N GLN A 109 -0.71 9.12 -16.68
CA GLN A 109 0.56 9.11 -15.97
C GLN A 109 0.67 7.79 -15.22
N ARG A 110 1.78 7.11 -15.39
CA ARG A 110 2.09 5.82 -14.77
C ARG A 110 3.42 5.92 -14.07
N ILE A 111 3.71 4.97 -13.20
CA ILE A 111 4.99 4.86 -12.53
C ILE A 111 5.65 3.57 -12.96
N TYR A 112 6.87 3.69 -13.45
CA TYR A 112 7.76 2.59 -13.72
C TYR A 112 8.74 2.44 -12.57
N PHE A 113 8.85 1.22 -12.05
CA PHE A 113 9.83 0.90 -11.04
C PHE A 113 11.06 0.32 -11.74
N GLY A 114 12.13 1.09 -11.78
CA GLY A 114 13.43 0.62 -12.19
C GLY A 114 14.01 -0.33 -11.13
N GLY A 115 14.87 -1.24 -11.52
CA GLY A 115 15.57 -2.07 -10.54
C GLY A 115 15.62 -3.55 -10.86
N PHE A 116 15.25 -3.96 -12.06
CA PHE A 116 15.43 -5.34 -12.53
C PHE A 116 16.85 -5.87 -12.41
N LEU A 117 17.83 -4.98 -12.27
CA LEU A 117 19.24 -5.33 -12.07
C LEU A 117 19.68 -5.27 -10.61
N ARG A 118 18.80 -4.90 -9.67
CA ARG A 118 19.12 -4.86 -8.24
C ARG A 118 18.65 -6.14 -7.57
N PRO A 119 19.43 -6.71 -6.64
CA PRO A 119 19.03 -7.95 -5.93
C PRO A 119 17.84 -7.76 -5.01
N ASN A 120 17.53 -6.52 -4.62
CA ASN A 120 16.44 -6.22 -3.69
C ASN A 120 15.13 -5.95 -4.44
N PRO A 121 13.99 -6.39 -3.90
CA PRO A 121 12.68 -6.10 -4.46
C PRO A 121 12.45 -4.58 -4.47
N PRO A 122 11.92 -4.02 -5.58
CA PRO A 122 11.72 -2.57 -5.68
C PRO A 122 10.63 -2.03 -4.77
N ILE A 123 9.71 -2.88 -4.32
CA ILE A 123 8.62 -2.53 -3.41
C ILE A 123 8.52 -3.57 -2.31
N THR A 124 8.44 -3.12 -1.07
CA THR A 124 8.10 -3.97 0.08
C THR A 124 6.86 -3.41 0.77
N LEU A 125 5.87 -4.26 0.98
CA LEU A 125 4.66 -3.95 1.74
C LEU A 125 4.69 -4.68 3.08
N ILE A 126 4.15 -4.03 4.13
CA ILE A 126 3.87 -4.69 5.41
C ILE A 126 2.43 -4.42 5.80
N TYR A 127 1.74 -5.48 6.20
CA TYR A 127 0.40 -5.43 6.78
C TYR A 127 0.48 -5.89 8.23
N ILE A 128 -0.10 -5.13 9.14
CA ILE A 128 -0.24 -5.48 10.56
C ILE A 128 -1.69 -5.80 10.84
N PHE A 129 -1.97 -6.97 11.39
CA PHE A 129 -3.31 -7.46 11.67
C PHE A 129 -3.59 -7.54 13.17
N ASP A 130 -4.85 -7.33 13.53
CA ASP A 130 -5.40 -7.65 14.84
C ASP A 130 -5.76 -9.14 14.88
N PRO A 131 -5.05 -10.00 15.63
CA PRO A 131 -5.31 -11.44 15.59
C PRO A 131 -6.71 -11.80 16.08
N ILE A 132 -7.22 -11.10 17.10
CA ILE A 132 -8.53 -11.39 17.70
C ILE A 132 -9.64 -11.09 16.69
N LYS A 133 -9.62 -9.89 16.10
CA LYS A 133 -10.61 -9.51 15.09
C LYS A 133 -10.47 -10.32 13.81
N SER A 134 -9.26 -10.74 13.45
CA SER A 134 -9.02 -11.58 12.28
C SER A 134 -9.62 -12.96 12.44
N GLU A 135 -9.42 -13.59 13.60
CA GLU A 135 -10.00 -14.89 13.91
C GLU A 135 -11.54 -14.83 13.96
N GLU A 136 -12.09 -13.79 14.59
CA GLU A 136 -13.54 -13.56 14.67
C GLU A 136 -14.18 -13.43 13.28
N LYS A 137 -13.54 -12.69 12.35
CA LYS A 137 -14.14 -12.35 11.05
C LYS A 137 -13.79 -13.31 9.92
N LEU A 138 -12.61 -13.91 9.98
CA LEU A 138 -12.11 -14.81 8.92
C LEU A 138 -12.10 -16.28 9.36
N GLY A 139 -12.21 -16.57 10.67
CA GLY A 139 -12.17 -17.92 11.21
C GLY A 139 -10.74 -18.40 11.52
N ASN A 140 -10.62 -19.62 12.07
CA ASN A 140 -9.37 -20.14 12.66
C ASN A 140 -8.20 -20.30 11.68
N LYS A 141 -8.46 -20.40 10.36
CA LYS A 141 -7.43 -20.55 9.32
C LYS A 141 -6.97 -19.21 8.71
N TRP A 142 -7.37 -18.09 9.32
CA TRP A 142 -7.14 -16.78 8.76
C TRP A 142 -5.68 -16.46 8.42
N MET A 143 -4.71 -16.90 9.26
CA MET A 143 -3.28 -16.66 8.98
C MET A 143 -2.83 -17.35 7.70
N GLU A 144 -3.13 -18.64 7.55
CA GLU A 144 -2.80 -19.40 6.33
C GLU A 144 -3.46 -18.78 5.10
N GLU A 145 -4.74 -18.40 5.20
CA GLU A 145 -5.48 -17.80 4.09
C GLU A 145 -4.95 -16.43 3.69
N ILE A 146 -4.51 -15.63 4.66
CA ILE A 146 -3.85 -14.35 4.41
C ILE A 146 -2.49 -14.55 3.70
N VAL A 147 -1.69 -15.52 4.15
CA VAL A 147 -0.39 -15.84 3.51
C VAL A 147 -0.58 -16.35 2.09
N ILE A 148 -1.52 -17.26 1.86
CA ILE A 148 -1.86 -17.73 0.51
C ILE A 148 -2.36 -16.59 -0.36
N SER A 149 -3.17 -15.68 0.22
CA SER A 149 -3.65 -14.49 -0.48
C SER A 149 -2.51 -13.56 -0.87
N ALA A 150 -1.54 -13.37 0.00
CA ALA A 150 -0.38 -12.53 -0.27
C ALA A 150 0.47 -13.10 -1.42
N TRP A 151 0.72 -14.40 -1.45
CA TRP A 151 1.37 -15.08 -2.59
C TRP A 151 0.58 -14.96 -3.90
N SER A 152 -0.74 -14.81 -3.80
CA SER A 152 -1.65 -14.70 -4.95
C SER A 152 -1.86 -13.28 -5.44
N ILE A 153 -1.18 -12.28 -4.86
CA ILE A 153 -1.23 -10.90 -5.35
C ILE A 153 -0.62 -10.85 -6.74
N SER A 154 -1.40 -10.48 -7.73
CA SER A 154 -0.98 -10.37 -9.13
C SER A 154 -1.06 -8.95 -9.69
N ARG A 155 -1.63 -8.01 -8.93
CA ARG A 155 -1.82 -6.62 -9.34
C ARG A 155 -1.66 -5.66 -8.17
N LEU A 156 -1.07 -4.49 -8.47
CA LEU A 156 -0.96 -3.39 -7.52
C LEU A 156 -1.34 -2.07 -8.22
N GLY A 157 -2.63 -1.77 -8.29
CA GLY A 157 -3.19 -0.66 -9.04
C GLY A 157 -4.30 -1.08 -9.99
N ASP A 158 -4.30 -0.52 -11.19
CA ASP A 158 -5.28 -0.87 -12.21
C ASP A 158 -5.05 -2.30 -12.79
N LYS A 159 -5.91 -2.69 -13.73
CA LYS A 159 -5.86 -4.04 -14.33
C LYS A 159 -4.57 -4.33 -15.11
N GLU A 160 -3.84 -3.31 -15.51
CA GLU A 160 -2.59 -3.41 -16.27
C GLU A 160 -1.35 -3.40 -15.39
N SER A 161 -1.51 -3.08 -14.09
CA SER A 161 -0.43 -2.98 -13.11
C SER A 161 -0.07 -4.36 -12.54
N ILE A 162 0.49 -5.20 -13.39
CA ILE A 162 0.83 -6.59 -13.07
C ILE A 162 2.10 -6.63 -12.21
N VAL A 163 2.06 -7.44 -11.17
CA VAL A 163 3.18 -7.64 -10.24
C VAL A 163 3.42 -9.13 -10.00
N SER A 164 4.62 -9.46 -9.55
CA SER A 164 5.00 -10.78 -9.05
C SER A 164 5.50 -10.68 -7.62
N ILE A 165 5.19 -11.67 -6.80
CA ILE A 165 5.67 -11.78 -5.43
C ILE A 165 6.93 -12.61 -5.42
N SER A 166 8.00 -12.09 -4.82
CA SER A 166 9.28 -12.78 -4.74
C SER A 166 9.52 -13.43 -3.39
N ASN A 167 8.99 -12.82 -2.32
CA ASN A 167 9.18 -13.33 -0.97
C ASN A 167 8.04 -12.88 -0.06
N ILE A 168 7.72 -13.72 0.93
CA ILE A 168 6.83 -13.38 2.03
C ILE A 168 7.51 -13.78 3.32
N GLU A 169 7.50 -12.88 4.30
CA GLU A 169 7.87 -13.16 5.67
C GLU A 169 6.69 -12.84 6.58
N GLU A 170 6.44 -13.70 7.54
CA GLU A 170 5.35 -13.56 8.50
C GLU A 170 5.84 -13.74 9.92
N GLY A 171 5.11 -13.19 10.86
CA GLY A 171 5.44 -13.32 12.28
C GLY A 171 4.56 -12.44 13.16
N PHE A 172 5.04 -12.25 14.37
CA PHE A 172 4.37 -11.39 15.34
C PHE A 172 5.17 -10.11 15.57
N ALA A 173 4.44 -8.99 15.60
CA ALA A 173 4.97 -7.66 15.86
C ALA A 173 4.74 -7.32 17.34
N ASP A 174 5.76 -6.83 18.00
CA ASP A 174 5.64 -6.29 19.36
C ASP A 174 5.08 -4.86 19.29
N GLU A 175 4.03 -4.60 20.03
CA GLU A 175 3.49 -3.26 20.23
C GLU A 175 4.27 -2.55 21.32
N ILE A 176 4.95 -1.48 20.95
CA ILE A 176 5.77 -0.69 21.88
C ILE A 176 5.31 0.78 21.89
N TYR A 177 5.44 1.43 23.03
CA TYR A 177 5.29 2.87 23.16
C TYR A 177 6.66 3.50 23.28
N THR A 178 6.97 4.44 22.40
CA THR A 178 8.28 5.07 22.33
C THR A 178 8.17 6.51 21.90
N LYS A 179 9.18 7.30 22.20
CA LYS A 179 9.30 8.69 21.73
C LYS A 179 10.04 8.81 20.42
N GLU A 180 10.76 7.76 20.01
CA GLU A 180 11.63 7.79 18.85
C GLU A 180 11.76 6.42 18.21
N ILE A 181 11.79 6.41 16.85
CA ILE A 181 12.16 5.24 16.04
C ILE A 181 12.96 5.68 14.83
N THR A 182 13.60 4.71 14.19
CA THR A 182 14.18 4.85 12.85
C THR A 182 13.44 3.93 11.90
N THR A 183 12.99 4.45 10.75
CA THR A 183 12.26 3.68 9.74
C THR A 183 12.53 4.20 8.33
N ASN A 184 12.39 3.32 7.33
CA ASN A 184 12.34 3.67 5.91
C ASN A 184 10.95 3.39 5.31
N PHE A 185 10.00 3.02 6.14
CA PHE A 185 8.62 2.78 5.75
C PHE A 185 7.77 4.04 5.81
N LEU A 186 6.61 3.98 5.15
CA LEU A 186 5.60 5.01 5.18
C LEU A 186 5.22 5.38 6.62
N ILE A 187 5.21 6.67 6.89
CA ILE A 187 5.00 7.28 8.21
C ILE A 187 3.63 7.92 8.23
N PRO A 188 2.65 7.42 9.03
CA PRO A 188 1.43 8.18 9.30
C PRO A 188 1.77 9.48 10.03
N LEU A 189 1.26 10.61 9.52
CA LEU A 189 1.49 11.91 10.15
C LEU A 189 0.57 12.07 11.37
N LEU A 190 1.15 11.82 12.53
CA LEU A 190 0.51 12.08 13.81
C LEU A 190 0.79 13.53 14.26
N GLU A 191 -0.04 14.05 15.16
CA GLU A 191 0.13 15.38 15.73
C GLU A 191 1.50 15.51 16.42
N ASN A 192 2.21 16.62 16.18
CA ASN A 192 3.53 16.95 16.75
C ASN A 192 4.64 15.91 16.46
N LEU A 193 4.51 15.15 15.38
CA LEU A 193 5.54 14.22 14.93
C LEU A 193 6.60 14.98 14.12
N ARG A 194 7.87 14.77 14.45
CA ARG A 194 9.01 15.30 13.70
C ARG A 194 9.68 14.18 12.92
N ILE A 195 10.08 14.48 11.70
CA ILE A 195 10.71 13.55 10.76
C ILE A 195 12.00 14.17 10.29
N GLU A 196 13.10 13.49 10.55
CA GLU A 196 14.46 13.92 10.14
C GLU A 196 15.07 12.85 9.24
N PRO A 197 15.42 13.19 7.99
CA PRO A 197 16.21 12.29 7.13
C PRO A 197 17.55 11.96 7.76
N ILE A 198 17.96 10.67 7.72
CA ILE A 198 19.26 10.23 8.25
C ILE A 198 20.30 10.15 7.11
N ASP A 199 19.92 9.51 6.01
CA ASP A 199 20.83 9.19 4.90
C ASP A 199 20.60 10.11 3.69
N GLY A 200 20.14 11.36 3.92
CA GLY A 200 19.73 12.28 2.88
C GLY A 200 18.30 12.09 2.43
N GLY A 201 17.91 12.77 1.35
CA GLY A 201 16.56 12.81 0.84
C GLY A 201 15.69 13.89 1.49
N ASP A 202 14.48 14.01 0.97
CA ASP A 202 13.51 15.00 1.40
C ASP A 202 12.26 14.31 1.98
N VAL A 203 11.60 14.97 2.94
CA VAL A 203 10.32 14.51 3.47
C VAL A 203 9.23 14.84 2.46
N GLU A 204 8.69 13.81 1.81
CA GLU A 204 7.58 13.95 0.87
C GLU A 204 6.27 13.52 1.52
N ILE A 205 5.27 14.42 1.45
CA ILE A 205 3.95 14.20 2.06
C ILE A 205 2.96 13.78 0.98
N PHE A 206 2.20 12.73 1.27
CA PHE A 206 1.14 12.21 0.42
C PHE A 206 -0.19 12.28 1.16
N THR A 207 -1.24 12.59 0.42
CA THR A 207 -2.62 12.61 0.94
C THR A 207 -3.42 11.54 0.23
N PHE A 208 -3.96 10.60 1.01
CA PHE A 208 -4.76 9.48 0.51
C PHE A 208 -6.12 9.45 1.18
N TYR A 209 -7.06 8.71 0.57
CA TYR A 209 -8.27 8.30 1.30
C TYR A 209 -7.90 7.42 2.48
N ASP A 210 -8.49 7.71 3.63
CA ASP A 210 -8.26 6.94 4.84
C ASP A 210 -8.92 5.56 4.72
N TRP A 211 -8.10 4.55 4.58
CA TRP A 211 -8.52 3.17 4.40
C TRP A 211 -9.34 2.62 5.57
N ARG A 212 -9.16 3.15 6.77
CA ARG A 212 -9.90 2.75 7.99
C ARG A 212 -11.41 3.02 7.90
N TYR A 213 -11.80 3.92 7.02
CA TYR A 213 -13.20 4.31 6.79
C TYR A 213 -13.82 3.63 5.56
N VAL A 214 -13.11 2.75 4.87
CA VAL A 214 -13.66 2.00 3.74
C VAL A 214 -14.80 1.11 4.22
N ARG A 215 -16.00 1.26 3.62
CA ARG A 215 -17.19 0.47 3.94
C ARG A 215 -17.83 -0.15 2.68
N GLY A 216 -17.43 0.30 1.51
CA GLY A 216 -17.98 -0.13 0.23
C GLY A 216 -17.10 0.33 -0.94
N PRO A 217 -17.50 0.11 -2.19
CA PRO A 217 -16.68 0.40 -3.37
C PRO A 217 -16.48 1.89 -3.66
N LYS A 218 -17.28 2.77 -3.06
CA LYS A 218 -17.18 4.21 -3.27
C LYS A 218 -16.15 4.81 -2.31
N LEU A 219 -15.07 5.36 -2.85
CA LEU A 219 -14.03 6.06 -2.08
C LEU A 219 -14.29 7.56 -1.96
N ILE A 220 -15.05 8.15 -2.89
CA ILE A 220 -15.36 9.58 -2.89
C ILE A 220 -16.15 9.93 -1.62
N GLY A 221 -15.67 10.94 -0.90
CA GLY A 221 -16.27 11.39 0.37
C GLY A 221 -15.69 10.72 1.62
N LEU A 222 -14.76 9.79 1.49
CA LEU A 222 -14.02 9.29 2.63
C LEU A 222 -13.09 10.38 3.20
N PRO A 223 -12.82 10.36 4.52
CA PRO A 223 -11.79 11.18 5.11
C PRO A 223 -10.44 10.99 4.42
N LEU A 224 -9.62 12.01 4.47
CA LEU A 224 -8.26 11.96 3.96
C LEU A 224 -7.27 11.76 5.12
N VAL A 225 -6.17 11.11 4.84
CA VAL A 225 -5.05 10.92 5.76
C VAL A 225 -3.77 11.35 5.09
N ASN A 226 -2.93 12.06 5.85
CA ASN A 226 -1.61 12.46 5.41
C ASN A 226 -0.58 11.46 5.92
N VAL A 227 0.32 11.10 5.04
CA VAL A 227 1.45 10.21 5.31
C VAL A 227 2.72 10.80 4.73
N ALA A 228 3.87 10.41 5.23
CA ALA A 228 5.15 10.85 4.72
C ALA A 228 6.06 9.69 4.38
N LEU A 229 6.98 9.94 3.45
CA LEU A 229 8.16 9.13 3.18
C LEU A 229 9.35 10.06 3.08
N VAL A 230 10.51 9.61 3.53
CA VAL A 230 11.78 10.26 3.16
C VAL A 230 12.21 9.67 1.83
N TYR A 231 12.36 10.53 0.84
CA TYR A 231 12.59 10.13 -0.54
C TYR A 231 13.81 10.85 -1.14
N ASP A 232 14.67 10.07 -1.76
CA ASP A 232 15.82 10.57 -2.50
C ASP A 232 15.46 10.75 -3.97
N HIS A 233 15.43 12.00 -4.42
CA HIS A 233 15.08 12.35 -5.80
C HIS A 233 16.19 12.04 -6.82
N MET A 234 17.41 11.79 -6.37
CA MET A 234 18.52 11.39 -7.25
C MET A 234 18.57 9.88 -7.48
N GLU A 235 18.37 9.12 -6.41
CA GLU A 235 18.34 7.65 -6.48
C GLU A 235 16.95 7.10 -6.72
N PHE A 236 15.91 7.92 -6.55
CA PHE A 236 14.50 7.55 -6.66
C PHE A 236 14.08 6.42 -5.70
N THR A 237 14.59 6.46 -4.48
CA THR A 237 14.34 5.44 -3.44
C THR A 237 13.93 6.07 -2.13
N THR A 238 13.29 5.29 -1.26
CA THR A 238 13.06 5.71 0.12
C THR A 238 14.35 5.62 0.94
N LYS A 239 14.52 6.55 1.85
CA LYS A 239 15.65 6.62 2.78
C LYS A 239 15.17 6.48 4.22
N LYS A 240 16.10 6.19 5.11
CA LYS A 240 15.80 6.12 6.55
C LYS A 240 15.52 7.49 7.13
N ALA A 241 14.54 7.52 8.00
CA ALA A 241 14.16 8.67 8.79
C ALA A 241 14.24 8.36 10.28
N ARG A 242 14.71 9.31 11.04
CA ARG A 242 14.47 9.40 12.47
C ARG A 242 13.14 10.07 12.69
N VAL A 243 12.25 9.42 13.42
CA VAL A 243 10.90 9.92 13.68
C VAL A 243 10.72 10.00 15.18
N TYR A 244 10.36 11.19 15.68
CA TYR A 244 10.28 11.39 17.12
C TYR A 244 9.22 12.42 17.54
N ARG A 245 8.84 12.34 18.81
CA ARG A 245 8.05 13.31 19.54
C ARG A 245 8.75 13.71 20.83
N GLU A 246 8.74 14.99 21.17
CA GLU A 246 9.38 15.48 22.39
C GLU A 246 8.53 15.19 23.64
N GLU A 247 7.23 15.41 23.55
CA GLU A 247 6.35 15.45 24.72
C GLU A 247 5.63 14.13 25.01
N LYS A 248 5.28 13.36 23.98
CA LYS A 248 4.39 12.21 24.12
C LYS A 248 4.91 11.00 23.36
N GLU A 249 4.81 9.82 23.97
CA GLU A 249 5.06 8.56 23.28
C GLU A 249 4.00 8.28 22.21
N PHE A 250 4.38 7.54 21.21
CA PHE A 250 3.49 7.01 20.17
C PHE A 250 3.60 5.50 20.07
N LEU A 251 2.54 4.88 19.60
CA LEU A 251 2.53 3.45 19.31
C LEU A 251 3.45 3.17 18.12
N ALA A 252 4.30 2.17 18.26
CA ALA A 252 5.08 1.61 17.16
C ALA A 252 4.99 0.07 17.19
N TYR A 253 5.12 -0.52 16.01
CA TYR A 253 5.24 -1.97 15.83
C TYR A 253 6.70 -2.30 15.55
N LYS A 254 7.28 -3.14 16.40
CA LYS A 254 8.60 -3.71 16.19
C LYS A 254 8.41 -5.06 15.50
N VAL A 255 8.94 -5.22 14.29
CA VAL A 255 8.87 -6.44 13.50
C VAL A 255 10.27 -6.99 13.27
N LYS A 256 10.42 -8.30 13.30
CA LYS A 256 11.68 -8.97 12.99
C LYS A 256 11.60 -9.55 11.57
N ILE A 257 12.39 -9.00 10.67
CA ILE A 257 12.43 -9.35 9.26
C ILE A 257 13.86 -9.78 8.90
N SER A 258 14.04 -11.01 8.40
CA SER A 258 15.36 -11.54 7.96
C SER A 258 16.49 -11.26 8.96
N ASN A 259 16.22 -11.43 10.26
CA ASN A 259 17.11 -11.15 11.40
C ASN A 259 17.36 -9.67 11.72
N ASN A 260 16.77 -8.73 11.00
CA ASN A 260 16.81 -7.31 11.31
C ASN A 260 15.53 -6.90 12.05
N GLU A 261 15.67 -5.88 12.90
CA GLU A 261 14.53 -5.23 13.55
C GLU A 261 14.13 -4.01 12.74
N GLU A 262 12.85 -3.96 12.36
CA GLU A 262 12.25 -2.82 11.67
C GLU A 262 11.13 -2.24 12.54
N TYR A 263 10.96 -0.93 12.45
CA TYR A 263 9.99 -0.19 13.25
C TYR A 263 8.98 0.51 12.35
N LEU A 264 7.71 0.40 12.72
CA LEU A 264 6.57 0.95 11.98
C LEU A 264 5.72 1.78 12.94
N ILE A 265 5.32 2.98 12.54
CA ILE A 265 4.50 3.86 13.41
C ILE A 265 3.05 3.38 13.40
N GLY A 266 2.43 3.26 14.58
CA GLY A 266 1.01 2.94 14.70
C GLY A 266 0.10 4.03 14.10
N TRP A 267 -1.04 3.60 13.60
CA TRP A 267 -2.07 4.45 12.98
C TRP A 267 -3.06 5.01 14.00
#